data_3a785855d89abc45fba93a757a0997f9
#
_entry.id   3a785855d89abc45fba93a757a0997f9
#
_cell.length_a   1.000
_cell.length_b   1.000
_cell.length_c   1.000
_cell.angle_alpha   90.00
_cell.angle_beta   90.00
_cell.angle_gamma   90.00
#
_symmetry.space_group_name_H-M   'P 1'
#
loop_
_entity.id
_entity.type
_entity.pdbx_description
1 polymer ?
#
loop_
_entity_poly.entity_id
_entity_poly.type
_entity_poly.pdbx_seq_one_letter_code
_entity_poly.pdbx_strand_id
1 'polypeptide(L)'
;MPESGQLSVNDRVLLHLSRFATDIQPEEHPAESTQAGIAFAVGISRTHVPRAVKGLIKDGLVEELTARVKGHERRMNVYAITAEGLKNAENLWRAALDDIFSVITEGETVRMIGKDIESKIGKKKAVAAVSQMRDGVVRVDENRRMPVRDLKDAPTPEAFYGREAELVAIDEFIDSDAKVLVILGNRGSGTTALARKFVEGLEDQDTLWIPLSEASTAKHIESKLVDFGRDIRKGVEGLQDVLKLENATFVFDDYFSVNDEVVEFFTALVDSVDDAKVIITARQETPAYNWFYQKKHTDSGIVRELRIKGLDQVSAKKLLGNELIEKDALRRIIMMTHSQPMVLRMLKEGDFNGLKKNTPFTAEEIRYLLFLKDKTQ
;
A
#
# COMPACT_ATOMS: atom_id res chain seq x y z
N MET A 1 -41.90 17.04 -3.23
CA MET A 1 -41.12 16.32 -2.23
C MET A 1 -39.71 16.86 -2.31
N PRO A 2 -39.07 17.36 -1.26
CA PRO A 2 -37.67 17.76 -1.34
C PRO A 2 -36.84 16.51 -1.68
N GLU A 3 -36.04 16.63 -2.72
CA GLU A 3 -35.07 15.62 -3.12
C GLU A 3 -34.02 15.47 -2.02
N SER A 4 -33.55 14.24 -1.80
CA SER A 4 -32.52 13.86 -0.82
C SER A 4 -31.35 14.82 -0.85
N GLY A 5 -30.83 15.25 0.30
CA GLY A 5 -29.73 16.20 0.47
C GLY A 5 -28.56 15.94 -0.46
N GLN A 6 -28.45 16.72 -1.52
CA GLN A 6 -27.40 16.60 -2.50
C GLN A 6 -26.22 17.49 -2.12
N LEU A 7 -25.38 17.01 -1.20
CA LEU A 7 -24.09 17.62 -0.98
C LEU A 7 -23.18 17.39 -2.19
N SER A 8 -22.68 18.46 -2.77
CA SER A 8 -21.69 18.36 -3.86
C SER A 8 -20.39 17.72 -3.36
N VAL A 9 -19.54 17.28 -4.30
CA VAL A 9 -18.20 16.77 -3.95
C VAL A 9 -17.40 17.82 -3.18
N ASN A 10 -17.49 19.10 -3.57
CA ASN A 10 -16.79 20.20 -2.88
C ASN A 10 -17.29 20.39 -1.44
N ASP A 11 -18.61 20.31 -1.22
CA ASP A 11 -19.20 20.40 0.11
C ASP A 11 -18.72 19.26 1.01
N ARG A 12 -18.66 18.05 0.47
CA ARG A 12 -18.17 16.87 1.20
C ARG A 12 -16.67 16.97 1.52
N VAL A 13 -15.85 17.51 0.61
CA VAL A 13 -14.43 17.79 0.86
C VAL A 13 -14.29 18.82 1.97
N LEU A 14 -15.07 19.90 1.94
CA LEU A 14 -15.01 20.96 2.96
C LEU A 14 -15.44 20.43 4.34
N LEU A 15 -16.53 19.65 4.40
CA LEU A 15 -16.98 18.98 5.63
C LEU A 15 -15.93 17.98 6.14
N HIS A 16 -15.27 17.23 5.24
CA HIS A 16 -14.20 16.33 5.64
C HIS A 16 -13.03 17.07 6.28
N LEU A 17 -12.52 18.12 5.64
CA LEU A 17 -11.40 18.91 6.15
C LEU A 17 -11.72 19.65 7.45
N SER A 18 -12.97 20.07 7.67
CA SER A 18 -13.39 20.75 8.91
C SER A 18 -13.21 19.88 10.17
N ARG A 19 -13.18 18.56 10.03
CA ARG A 19 -12.98 17.63 11.14
C ARG A 19 -11.61 17.72 11.78
N PHE A 20 -10.63 18.21 11.05
CA PHE A 20 -9.21 18.27 11.43
C PHE A 20 -8.73 19.68 11.75
N ALA A 21 -9.60 20.67 11.75
CA ALA A 21 -9.26 22.08 12.00
C ALA A 21 -8.55 22.31 13.35
N THR A 22 -8.82 21.46 14.37
CA THR A 22 -8.23 21.54 15.70
C THR A 22 -7.03 20.63 15.90
N ASP A 23 -6.80 19.68 15.00
CA ASP A 23 -5.76 18.65 15.11
C ASP A 23 -4.46 19.05 14.37
N ILE A 24 -4.44 20.26 13.81
CA ILE A 24 -3.28 20.80 13.08
C ILE A 24 -2.24 21.28 14.09
N GLN A 25 -1.23 20.45 14.36
CA GLN A 25 0.02 20.92 14.94
C GLN A 25 0.82 21.63 13.84
N PRO A 26 1.51 22.75 14.12
CA PRO A 26 2.23 23.52 13.09
C PRO A 26 3.24 22.72 12.27
N GLU A 27 3.69 21.58 12.77
CA GLU A 27 4.76 20.79 12.20
C GLU A 27 4.29 19.45 11.55
N GLU A 28 3.08 18.96 11.87
CA GLU A 28 2.61 17.65 11.38
C GLU A 28 1.10 17.67 11.07
N HIS A 29 0.75 17.29 9.86
CA HIS A 29 -0.63 17.20 9.38
C HIS A 29 -1.15 15.76 9.37
N PRO A 30 -2.47 15.55 9.56
CA PRO A 30 -3.06 14.22 9.45
C PRO A 30 -3.03 13.73 7.99
N ALA A 31 -2.89 12.41 7.79
CA ALA A 31 -2.87 11.80 6.47
C ALA A 31 -4.18 12.06 5.69
N GLU A 32 -5.28 12.24 6.40
CA GLU A 32 -6.60 12.59 5.90
C GLU A 32 -6.66 13.92 5.16
N SER A 33 -5.71 14.85 5.43
CA SER A 33 -5.61 16.14 4.73
C SER A 33 -4.83 16.04 3.41
N THR A 34 -4.26 14.89 3.08
CA THR A 34 -3.58 14.67 1.80
C THR A 34 -4.57 14.42 0.66
N GLN A 35 -4.07 14.49 -0.58
CA GLN A 35 -4.88 14.15 -1.75
C GLN A 35 -5.43 12.71 -1.66
N ALA A 36 -4.64 11.76 -1.17
CA ALA A 36 -5.08 10.38 -0.96
C ALA A 36 -6.16 10.29 0.13
N GLY A 37 -5.95 10.97 1.27
CA GLY A 37 -6.90 11.00 2.36
C GLY A 37 -8.25 11.59 2.00
N ILE A 38 -8.26 12.69 1.26
CA ILE A 38 -9.49 13.31 0.75
C ILE A 38 -10.19 12.35 -0.25
N ALA A 39 -9.45 11.75 -1.19
CA ALA A 39 -10.00 10.82 -2.16
C ALA A 39 -10.71 9.65 -1.48
N PHE A 40 -10.04 9.03 -0.50
CA PHE A 40 -10.58 7.94 0.29
C PHE A 40 -11.85 8.37 1.06
N ALA A 41 -11.76 9.45 1.83
CA ALA A 41 -12.84 9.92 2.68
C ALA A 41 -14.10 10.32 1.90
N VAL A 42 -13.94 11.02 0.77
CA VAL A 42 -15.07 11.52 -0.03
C VAL A 42 -15.53 10.50 -1.08
N GLY A 43 -14.77 9.41 -1.28
CA GLY A 43 -15.12 8.36 -2.24
C GLY A 43 -14.99 8.79 -3.70
N ILE A 44 -13.95 9.55 -4.02
CA ILE A 44 -13.62 9.98 -5.39
C ILE A 44 -12.23 9.51 -5.79
N SER A 45 -11.94 9.44 -7.08
CA SER A 45 -10.57 9.10 -7.50
C SER A 45 -9.58 10.22 -7.14
N ARG A 46 -8.33 9.85 -6.86
CA ARG A 46 -7.25 10.82 -6.57
C ARG A 46 -7.10 11.88 -7.63
N THR A 47 -7.34 11.53 -8.89
CA THR A 47 -7.24 12.46 -10.02
C THR A 47 -8.33 13.55 -10.01
N HIS A 48 -9.44 13.33 -9.29
CA HIS A 48 -10.51 14.31 -9.16
C HIS A 48 -10.33 15.26 -7.99
N VAL A 49 -9.52 14.90 -6.98
CA VAL A 49 -9.28 15.74 -5.79
C VAL A 49 -8.71 17.13 -6.17
N PRO A 50 -7.68 17.26 -7.03
CA PRO A 50 -7.16 18.58 -7.40
C PRO A 50 -8.23 19.50 -8.01
N ARG A 51 -9.19 18.95 -8.75
CA ARG A 51 -10.29 19.72 -9.35
C ARG A 51 -11.26 20.24 -8.30
N ALA A 52 -11.65 19.38 -7.35
CA ALA A 52 -12.54 19.75 -6.24
C ALA A 52 -11.89 20.80 -5.33
N VAL A 53 -10.64 20.56 -4.92
CA VAL A 53 -9.92 21.46 -4.00
C VAL A 53 -9.57 22.78 -4.65
N LYS A 54 -9.26 22.82 -5.97
CA LYS A 54 -8.95 24.07 -6.70
C LYS A 54 -10.09 25.09 -6.62
N GLY A 55 -11.34 24.63 -6.65
CA GLY A 55 -12.50 25.51 -6.43
C GLY A 55 -12.49 26.10 -5.03
N LEU A 56 -12.33 25.28 -4.01
CA LEU A 56 -12.29 25.69 -2.61
C LEU A 56 -11.11 26.63 -2.29
N ILE A 57 -9.95 26.41 -2.92
CA ILE A 57 -8.79 27.32 -2.79
C ILE A 57 -9.10 28.68 -3.42
N LYS A 58 -9.69 28.70 -4.63
CA LYS A 58 -10.08 29.94 -5.31
C LYS A 58 -11.04 30.76 -4.47
N ASP A 59 -11.96 30.10 -3.77
CA ASP A 59 -12.96 30.73 -2.92
C ASP A 59 -12.41 31.07 -1.51
N GLY A 60 -11.12 30.81 -1.25
CA GLY A 60 -10.45 31.12 0.02
C GLY A 60 -10.86 30.22 1.20
N LEU A 61 -11.52 29.09 0.94
CA LEU A 61 -12.03 28.17 1.97
C LEU A 61 -11.00 27.12 2.40
N VAL A 62 -10.03 26.82 1.54
CA VAL A 62 -8.97 25.83 1.75
C VAL A 62 -7.65 26.42 1.26
N GLU A 63 -6.55 26.06 1.90
CA GLU A 63 -5.19 26.38 1.46
C GLU A 63 -4.39 25.09 1.21
N GLU A 64 -3.45 25.14 0.25
CA GLU A 64 -2.52 24.05 -0.04
C GLU A 64 -1.17 24.35 0.58
N LEU A 65 -0.64 23.42 1.36
CA LEU A 65 0.61 23.54 2.09
C LEU A 65 1.51 22.35 1.81
N THR A 66 2.82 22.52 1.95
CA THR A 66 3.79 21.40 1.95
C THR A 66 4.23 21.15 3.38
N ALA A 67 3.76 20.07 3.99
CA ALA A 67 4.00 19.75 5.39
C ALA A 67 4.45 18.29 5.61
N ARG A 68 4.92 17.98 6.82
CA ARG A 68 5.08 16.61 7.28
C ARG A 68 3.70 16.01 7.51
N VAL A 69 3.56 14.75 7.17
CA VAL A 69 2.33 13.99 7.36
C VAL A 69 2.63 12.83 8.29
N LYS A 70 1.79 12.61 9.28
CA LYS A 70 1.93 11.53 10.25
C LYS A 70 2.09 10.18 9.54
N GLY A 71 3.16 9.45 9.86
CA GLY A 71 3.47 8.17 9.22
C GLY A 71 4.22 8.25 7.87
N HIS A 72 4.64 9.44 7.44
CA HIS A 72 5.41 9.64 6.21
C HIS A 72 6.75 10.35 6.47
N GLU A 73 7.83 9.86 5.88
CA GLU A 73 9.17 10.47 6.01
C GLU A 73 9.34 11.78 5.22
N ARG A 74 8.63 11.90 4.08
CA ARG A 74 8.75 13.06 3.17
C ARG A 74 7.63 14.05 3.40
N ARG A 75 7.93 15.34 3.20
CA ARG A 75 6.91 16.36 3.11
C ARG A 75 5.99 16.09 1.92
N MET A 76 4.70 16.28 2.11
CA MET A 76 3.66 16.06 1.11
C MET A 76 2.79 17.33 0.98
N ASN A 77 2.10 17.44 -0.15
CA ASN A 77 1.05 18.45 -0.27
C ASN A 77 -0.16 18.03 0.57
N VAL A 78 -0.57 18.91 1.45
CA VAL A 78 -1.73 18.78 2.33
C VAL A 78 -2.66 19.95 2.12
N TYR A 79 -3.93 19.75 2.42
CA TYR A 79 -4.97 20.76 2.28
C TYR A 79 -5.53 21.09 3.66
N ALA A 80 -5.41 22.36 4.05
CA ALA A 80 -5.88 22.86 5.33
C ALA A 80 -7.11 23.76 5.14
N ILE A 81 -8.09 23.62 6.03
CA ILE A 81 -9.27 24.47 6.00
C ILE A 81 -8.92 25.83 6.61
N THR A 82 -9.38 26.92 5.99
CA THR A 82 -9.22 28.28 6.51
C THR A 82 -10.30 28.61 7.56
N ALA A 83 -10.14 29.72 8.28
CA ALA A 83 -11.18 30.20 9.21
C ALA A 83 -12.53 30.47 8.50
N GLU A 84 -12.50 31.00 7.28
CA GLU A 84 -13.71 31.21 6.47
C GLU A 84 -14.27 29.89 5.97
N GLY A 85 -13.38 28.94 5.57
CA GLY A 85 -13.78 27.57 5.22
C GLY A 85 -14.48 26.86 6.37
N LEU A 86 -13.97 27.00 7.60
CA LEU A 86 -14.59 26.39 8.78
C LEU A 86 -15.99 26.94 9.04
N LYS A 87 -16.18 28.26 8.92
CA LYS A 87 -17.49 28.90 9.03
C LYS A 87 -18.46 28.44 7.95
N ASN A 88 -17.97 28.28 6.72
CA ASN A 88 -18.75 27.71 5.62
C ASN A 88 -19.15 26.25 5.88
N ALA A 89 -18.21 25.43 6.34
CA ALA A 89 -18.49 24.03 6.72
C ALA A 89 -19.55 23.92 7.83
N GLU A 90 -19.51 24.82 8.83
CA GLU A 90 -20.57 24.87 9.86
C GLU A 90 -21.94 25.25 9.31
N ASN A 91 -22.01 26.19 8.38
CA ASN A 91 -23.27 26.57 7.73
C ASN A 91 -23.81 25.42 6.86
N LEU A 92 -22.92 24.75 6.09
CA LEU A 92 -23.28 23.55 5.33
C LEU A 92 -23.82 22.45 6.23
N TRP A 93 -23.16 22.20 7.37
CA TRP A 93 -23.64 21.19 8.33
C TRP A 93 -25.00 21.55 8.90
N ARG A 94 -25.22 22.81 9.30
CA ARG A 94 -26.52 23.27 9.78
C ARG A 94 -27.64 23.07 8.76
N ALA A 95 -27.37 23.35 7.49
CA ALA A 95 -28.33 23.08 6.42
C ALA A 95 -28.60 21.57 6.28
N ALA A 96 -27.53 20.76 6.30
CA ALA A 96 -27.64 19.30 6.20
C ALA A 96 -28.40 18.63 7.36
N LEU A 97 -28.54 19.30 8.52
CA LEU A 97 -29.34 18.74 9.63
C LEU A 97 -30.82 18.55 9.29
N ASP A 98 -31.36 19.35 8.40
CA ASP A 98 -32.76 19.30 7.97
C ASP A 98 -32.96 18.47 6.69
N ASP A 99 -31.87 18.03 6.06
CA ASP A 99 -31.91 17.20 4.85
C ASP A 99 -32.20 15.72 5.18
N ILE A 100 -32.84 15.04 4.22
CA ILE A 100 -33.14 13.60 4.32
C ILE A 100 -32.07 12.81 3.59
N PHE A 101 -31.47 11.84 4.30
CA PHE A 101 -30.45 10.93 3.79
C PHE A 101 -30.97 9.49 3.75
N SER A 102 -30.56 8.73 2.74
CA SER A 102 -30.64 7.27 2.78
C SER A 102 -29.49 6.76 3.63
N VAL A 103 -29.78 6.08 4.72
CA VAL A 103 -28.80 5.66 5.73
C VAL A 103 -28.81 4.15 5.85
N ILE A 104 -27.64 3.51 5.73
CA ILE A 104 -27.46 2.10 6.10
C ILE A 104 -27.06 2.03 7.57
N THR A 105 -27.85 1.32 8.36
CA THR A 105 -27.62 1.06 9.79
C THR A 105 -28.12 -0.36 10.11
N GLU A 106 -27.31 -1.16 10.80
CA GLU A 106 -27.65 -2.55 11.17
C GLU A 106 -28.03 -3.43 9.97
N GLY A 107 -27.44 -3.16 8.80
CA GLY A 107 -27.70 -3.89 7.55
C GLY A 107 -28.97 -3.46 6.80
N GLU A 108 -29.76 -2.54 7.33
CA GLU A 108 -30.98 -2.03 6.68
C GLU A 108 -30.79 -0.62 6.12
N THR A 109 -31.48 -0.31 5.03
CA THR A 109 -31.51 1.04 4.46
C THR A 109 -32.76 1.78 4.95
N VAL A 110 -32.55 2.83 5.73
CA VAL A 110 -33.63 3.67 6.27
C VAL A 110 -33.46 5.12 5.82
N ARG A 111 -34.55 5.89 5.78
CA ARG A 111 -34.49 7.35 5.56
C ARG A 111 -34.42 8.06 6.88
N MET A 112 -33.40 8.89 7.09
CA MET A 112 -33.20 9.67 8.31
C MET A 112 -32.89 11.12 7.95
N ILE A 113 -33.36 12.07 8.78
CA ILE A 113 -32.89 13.46 8.69
C ILE A 113 -31.52 13.60 9.33
N GLY A 114 -30.72 14.57 8.87
CA GLY A 114 -29.36 14.79 9.38
C GLY A 114 -29.30 14.96 10.90
N LYS A 115 -30.32 15.59 11.51
CA LYS A 115 -30.44 15.77 12.94
C LYS A 115 -30.60 14.46 13.73
N ASP A 116 -31.29 13.47 13.15
CA ASP A 116 -31.45 12.15 13.78
C ASP A 116 -30.15 11.37 13.68
N ILE A 117 -29.41 11.50 12.56
CA ILE A 117 -28.07 10.92 12.42
C ILE A 117 -27.14 11.53 13.48
N GLU A 118 -27.14 12.86 13.64
CA GLU A 118 -26.32 13.53 14.65
C GLU A 118 -26.68 13.10 16.07
N SER A 119 -27.97 12.96 16.37
CA SER A 119 -28.45 12.50 17.68
C SER A 119 -28.05 11.06 17.99
N LYS A 120 -28.04 10.19 16.97
CA LYS A 120 -27.71 8.75 17.11
C LYS A 120 -26.20 8.51 17.34
N ILE A 121 -25.32 9.21 16.61
CA ILE A 121 -23.88 8.92 16.61
C ILE A 121 -22.98 10.09 17.03
N GLY A 122 -23.54 11.23 17.32
CA GLY A 122 -22.84 12.47 17.68
C GLY A 122 -22.30 13.24 16.47
N LYS A 123 -22.16 14.59 16.61
CA LYS A 123 -21.82 15.52 15.52
C LYS A 123 -20.56 15.09 14.73
N LYS A 124 -19.45 14.80 15.44
CA LYS A 124 -18.16 14.47 14.79
C LYS A 124 -18.28 13.23 13.87
N LYS A 125 -18.99 12.20 14.31
CA LYS A 125 -19.22 10.97 13.53
C LYS A 125 -20.25 11.20 12.43
N ALA A 126 -21.29 11.98 12.66
CA ALA A 126 -22.31 12.29 11.66
C ALA A 126 -21.72 13.08 10.48
N VAL A 127 -20.91 14.13 10.76
CA VAL A 127 -20.16 14.86 9.73
C VAL A 127 -19.25 13.92 8.94
N ALA A 128 -18.57 13.00 9.62
CA ALA A 128 -17.74 11.98 8.95
C ALA A 128 -18.56 11.11 8.01
N ALA A 129 -19.63 10.51 8.49
CA ALA A 129 -20.47 9.60 7.71
C ALA A 129 -21.10 10.30 6.50
N VAL A 130 -21.58 11.53 6.66
CA VAL A 130 -22.18 12.31 5.57
C VAL A 130 -21.12 12.77 4.54
N SER A 131 -19.92 13.16 4.99
CA SER A 131 -18.82 13.48 4.04
C SER A 131 -18.38 12.26 3.22
N GLN A 132 -18.51 11.05 3.76
CA GLN A 132 -18.19 9.77 3.12
C GLN A 132 -19.34 9.18 2.30
N MET A 133 -20.46 9.87 2.16
CA MET A 133 -21.62 9.41 1.40
C MET A 133 -21.22 8.98 -0.02
N ARG A 134 -21.66 7.78 -0.44
CA ARG A 134 -21.47 7.26 -1.80
C ARG A 134 -22.84 6.96 -2.41
N ASP A 135 -23.04 7.33 -3.65
CA ASP A 135 -24.28 7.11 -4.39
C ASP A 135 -25.55 7.58 -3.65
N GLY A 136 -25.42 8.68 -2.87
CA GLY A 136 -26.53 9.21 -2.08
C GLY A 136 -26.82 8.46 -0.79
N VAL A 137 -25.98 7.47 -0.40
CA VAL A 137 -26.16 6.62 0.78
C VAL A 137 -25.10 6.94 1.85
N VAL A 138 -25.56 7.23 3.05
CA VAL A 138 -24.74 7.42 4.26
C VAL A 138 -24.66 6.10 5.02
N ARG A 139 -23.45 5.67 5.39
CA ARG A 139 -23.23 4.45 6.18
C ARG A 139 -22.82 4.84 7.59
N VAL A 140 -23.64 4.48 8.55
CA VAL A 140 -23.46 4.86 9.97
C VAL A 140 -22.63 3.83 10.74
N ASP A 141 -22.69 2.57 10.32
CA ASP A 141 -22.03 1.46 11.01
C ASP A 141 -20.58 1.26 10.58
N GLU A 142 -20.19 1.80 9.42
CA GLU A 142 -18.81 1.76 8.94
C GLU A 142 -18.00 2.91 9.56
N ASN A 143 -17.25 2.58 10.60
CA ASN A 143 -16.24 3.51 11.15
C ASN A 143 -15.02 3.49 10.21
N ARG A 144 -15.17 4.01 8.96
CA ARG A 144 -14.08 4.10 8.00
C ARG A 144 -13.05 5.11 8.52
N ARG A 145 -11.99 4.58 9.08
CA ARG A 145 -10.75 5.32 9.33
C ARG A 145 -9.85 5.24 8.10
N MET A 146 -8.92 6.17 7.98
CA MET A 146 -7.83 6.01 7.02
C MET A 146 -7.02 4.74 7.36
N PRO A 147 -6.65 3.95 6.36
CA PRO A 147 -5.74 2.84 6.59
C PRO A 147 -4.42 3.32 7.18
N VAL A 148 -3.94 2.60 8.17
CA VAL A 148 -2.60 2.82 8.73
C VAL A 148 -1.58 2.14 7.81
N ARG A 149 -0.58 2.90 7.37
CA ARG A 149 0.45 2.37 6.47
C ARG A 149 1.82 2.65 7.03
N ASP A 150 2.48 1.63 7.56
CA ASP A 150 3.88 1.69 7.97
C ASP A 150 4.78 1.02 6.92
N LEU A 151 5.24 1.82 5.98
CA LEU A 151 6.11 1.42 4.87
C LEU A 151 7.50 2.08 4.98
N LYS A 152 7.87 2.59 6.15
CA LYS A 152 9.14 3.31 6.36
C LYS A 152 10.36 2.45 6.06
N ASP A 153 10.29 1.15 6.39
CA ASP A 153 11.37 0.19 6.18
C ASP A 153 11.32 -0.45 4.78
N ALA A 154 10.33 -0.09 3.94
CA ALA A 154 10.17 -0.63 2.60
C ALA A 154 11.07 0.10 1.61
N PRO A 155 11.93 -0.60 0.85
CA PRO A 155 12.79 0.04 -0.13
C PRO A 155 11.97 0.64 -1.28
N THR A 156 12.37 1.81 -1.76
CA THR A 156 11.73 2.44 -2.93
C THR A 156 12.51 2.03 -4.19
N PRO A 157 11.93 1.28 -5.14
CA PRO A 157 12.61 0.92 -6.36
C PRO A 157 12.78 2.17 -7.25
N GLU A 158 13.99 2.38 -7.79
CA GLU A 158 14.28 3.49 -8.71
C GLU A 158 13.57 3.32 -10.06
N ALA A 159 13.43 2.07 -10.52
CA ALA A 159 12.77 1.73 -11.77
C ALA A 159 12.03 0.39 -11.63
N PHE A 160 10.84 0.32 -12.20
CA PHE A 160 10.02 -0.88 -12.22
C PHE A 160 9.43 -1.07 -13.62
N TYR A 161 9.74 -2.21 -14.25
CA TYR A 161 9.29 -2.54 -15.61
C TYR A 161 8.80 -3.97 -15.67
N GLY A 162 7.74 -4.19 -16.43
CA GLY A 162 7.08 -5.48 -16.55
C GLY A 162 6.39 -5.89 -15.26
N ARG A 163 6.08 -7.17 -15.13
CA ARG A 163 5.44 -7.75 -13.94
C ARG A 163 3.94 -7.48 -13.83
N GLU A 164 3.30 -7.05 -14.90
CA GLU A 164 1.86 -6.80 -14.92
C GLU A 164 1.08 -8.08 -14.57
N ALA A 165 1.51 -9.24 -15.08
CA ALA A 165 0.89 -10.52 -14.77
C ALA A 165 1.08 -10.93 -13.30
N GLU A 166 2.26 -10.67 -12.75
CA GLU A 166 2.54 -10.96 -11.34
C GLU A 166 1.77 -10.01 -10.41
N LEU A 167 1.60 -8.73 -10.78
CA LEU A 167 0.75 -7.80 -10.02
C LEU A 167 -0.72 -8.26 -10.01
N VAL A 168 -1.25 -8.70 -11.15
CA VAL A 168 -2.61 -9.27 -11.24
C VAL A 168 -2.73 -10.52 -10.36
N ALA A 169 -1.73 -11.41 -10.37
CA ALA A 169 -1.75 -12.61 -9.52
C ALA A 169 -1.74 -12.28 -8.01
N ILE A 170 -1.10 -11.16 -7.60
CA ILE A 170 -1.14 -10.71 -6.21
C ILE A 170 -2.51 -10.08 -5.88
N ASP A 171 -3.12 -9.33 -6.81
CA ASP A 171 -4.50 -8.81 -6.65
C ASP A 171 -5.49 -9.97 -6.46
N GLU A 172 -5.42 -11.00 -7.32
CA GLU A 172 -6.24 -12.21 -7.19
C GLU A 172 -6.02 -12.95 -5.86
N PHE A 173 -4.81 -12.88 -5.29
CA PHE A 173 -4.54 -13.42 -3.96
C PHE A 173 -5.27 -12.62 -2.87
N ILE A 174 -5.25 -11.29 -2.92
CA ILE A 174 -5.92 -10.43 -1.93
C ILE A 174 -7.42 -10.76 -1.87
N ASP A 175 -8.05 -10.94 -3.03
CA ASP A 175 -9.49 -11.23 -3.15
C ASP A 175 -9.86 -12.70 -2.88
N SER A 176 -8.87 -13.58 -2.64
CA SER A 176 -9.10 -15.02 -2.45
C SER A 176 -9.18 -15.42 -0.98
N ASP A 177 -9.56 -16.68 -0.73
CA ASP A 177 -9.54 -17.28 0.62
C ASP A 177 -8.13 -17.61 1.13
N ALA A 178 -7.11 -17.59 0.24
CA ALA A 178 -5.72 -17.80 0.65
C ALA A 178 -5.26 -16.71 1.63
N LYS A 179 -4.47 -17.08 2.62
CA LYS A 179 -4.03 -16.19 3.70
C LYS A 179 -2.59 -15.75 3.55
N VAL A 180 -1.75 -16.57 2.96
CA VAL A 180 -0.31 -16.33 2.81
C VAL A 180 0.09 -16.44 1.34
N LEU A 181 0.76 -15.41 0.82
CA LEU A 181 1.41 -15.43 -0.49
C LEU A 181 2.92 -15.44 -0.30
N VAL A 182 3.59 -16.43 -0.87
CA VAL A 182 5.05 -16.49 -0.91
C VAL A 182 5.53 -16.13 -2.31
N ILE A 183 6.18 -14.97 -2.45
CA ILE A 183 6.78 -14.52 -3.71
C ILE A 183 8.20 -15.07 -3.78
N LEU A 184 8.41 -16.05 -4.65
CA LEU A 184 9.66 -16.78 -4.80
C LEU A 184 10.47 -16.29 -5.98
N GLY A 185 11.73 -16.01 -5.77
CA GLY A 185 12.65 -15.67 -6.85
C GLY A 185 14.11 -15.85 -6.45
N ASN A 186 14.98 -15.92 -7.46
CA ASN A 186 16.42 -15.91 -7.21
C ASN A 186 16.88 -14.53 -6.70
N ARG A 187 18.01 -14.47 -6.03
CA ARG A 187 18.58 -13.21 -5.57
C ARG A 187 18.64 -12.20 -6.72
N GLY A 188 18.07 -11.01 -6.52
CA GLY A 188 18.05 -9.93 -7.53
C GLY A 188 17.01 -10.08 -8.63
N SER A 189 16.07 -11.03 -8.52
CA SER A 189 14.94 -11.18 -9.46
C SER A 189 13.86 -10.10 -9.31
N GLY A 190 13.87 -9.35 -8.19
CA GLY A 190 12.95 -8.24 -7.95
C GLY A 190 11.72 -8.60 -7.12
N THR A 191 11.77 -9.63 -6.27
CA THR A 191 10.67 -10.01 -5.33
C THR A 191 10.28 -8.83 -4.45
N THR A 192 11.24 -8.18 -3.79
CA THR A 192 11.06 -6.99 -2.98
C THR A 192 10.44 -5.83 -3.77
N ALA A 193 10.95 -5.56 -4.98
CA ALA A 193 10.43 -4.48 -5.84
C ALA A 193 8.98 -4.74 -6.28
N LEU A 194 8.64 -6.00 -6.56
CA LEU A 194 7.28 -6.42 -6.91
C LEU A 194 6.33 -6.22 -5.72
N ALA A 195 6.68 -6.75 -4.53
CA ALA A 195 5.88 -6.58 -3.33
C ALA A 195 5.71 -5.09 -2.97
N ARG A 196 6.78 -4.29 -3.07
CA ARG A 196 6.73 -2.85 -2.79
C ARG A 196 5.81 -2.11 -3.77
N LYS A 197 5.91 -2.44 -5.07
CA LYS A 197 5.06 -1.84 -6.10
C LYS A 197 3.59 -2.18 -5.88
N PHE A 198 3.32 -3.42 -5.51
CA PHE A 198 1.98 -3.87 -5.21
C PHE A 198 1.37 -3.12 -4.02
N VAL A 199 2.06 -3.07 -2.87
CA VAL A 199 1.53 -2.39 -1.67
C VAL A 199 1.41 -0.87 -1.84
N GLU A 200 2.12 -0.24 -2.78
CA GLU A 200 1.89 1.16 -3.13
C GLU A 200 0.45 1.40 -3.62
N GLY A 201 -0.11 0.42 -4.34
CA GLY A 201 -1.48 0.45 -4.86
C GLY A 201 -2.56 0.11 -3.84
N LEU A 202 -2.23 -0.51 -2.71
CA LEU A 202 -3.18 -0.87 -1.65
C LEU A 202 -3.55 0.36 -0.81
N GLU A 203 -4.36 1.27 -1.38
CA GLU A 203 -4.72 2.53 -0.70
C GLU A 203 -5.78 2.33 0.38
N ASP A 204 -6.57 1.28 0.31
CA ASP A 204 -7.71 1.00 1.20
C ASP A 204 -7.41 -0.04 2.28
N GLN A 205 -6.15 -0.49 2.41
CA GLN A 205 -5.75 -1.53 3.37
C GLN A 205 -4.69 -1.05 4.36
N ASP A 206 -4.83 -1.49 5.60
CA ASP A 206 -3.78 -1.35 6.61
C ASP A 206 -2.57 -2.16 6.16
N THR A 207 -1.41 -1.54 6.10
CA THR A 207 -0.23 -2.21 5.55
C THR A 207 1.00 -1.98 6.41
N LEU A 208 1.62 -3.07 6.86
CA LEU A 208 2.89 -3.04 7.60
C LEU A 208 3.97 -3.77 6.80
N TRP A 209 5.14 -3.14 6.68
CA TRP A 209 6.33 -3.73 6.07
C TRP A 209 7.39 -4.05 7.10
N ILE A 210 7.84 -5.30 7.16
CA ILE A 210 8.88 -5.77 8.07
C ILE A 210 10.00 -6.43 7.25
N PRO A 211 11.19 -5.81 7.14
CA PRO A 211 12.35 -6.46 6.57
C PRO A 211 12.88 -7.53 7.52
N LEU A 212 13.24 -8.68 6.97
CA LEU A 212 13.85 -9.79 7.69
C LEU A 212 15.36 -9.84 7.46
N SER A 213 16.09 -10.33 8.44
CA SER A 213 17.54 -10.53 8.40
C SER A 213 17.95 -11.66 9.36
N GLU A 214 19.22 -12.04 9.34
CA GLU A 214 19.78 -13.00 10.30
C GLU A 214 19.64 -12.54 11.78
N ALA A 215 19.57 -11.23 12.02
CA ALA A 215 19.38 -10.66 13.35
C ALA A 215 17.90 -10.56 13.77
N SER A 216 16.96 -10.92 12.92
CA SER A 216 15.53 -10.88 13.25
C SER A 216 15.20 -11.90 14.33
N THR A 217 14.33 -11.51 15.28
CA THR A 217 13.82 -12.39 16.34
C THR A 217 12.29 -12.43 16.29
N ALA A 218 11.71 -13.55 16.68
CA ALA A 218 10.25 -13.72 16.73
C ALA A 218 9.61 -12.65 17.62
N LYS A 219 10.20 -12.38 18.78
CA LYS A 219 9.73 -11.36 19.72
C LYS A 219 9.68 -9.95 19.11
N HIS A 220 10.71 -9.58 18.33
CA HIS A 220 10.73 -8.26 17.67
C HIS A 220 9.66 -8.16 16.57
N ILE A 221 9.48 -9.23 15.79
CA ILE A 221 8.44 -9.29 14.74
C ILE A 221 7.06 -9.18 15.39
N GLU A 222 6.80 -9.97 16.44
CA GLU A 222 5.53 -9.94 17.18
C GLU A 222 5.25 -8.56 17.76
N SER A 223 6.25 -7.93 18.41
CA SER A 223 6.09 -6.57 18.96
C SER A 223 5.68 -5.56 17.88
N LYS A 224 6.35 -5.56 16.71
CA LYS A 224 5.98 -4.68 15.60
C LYS A 224 4.54 -4.90 15.12
N LEU A 225 4.12 -6.16 15.02
CA LEU A 225 2.75 -6.52 14.62
C LEU A 225 1.73 -6.03 15.64
N VAL A 226 1.97 -6.26 16.93
CA VAL A 226 1.04 -5.86 18.00
C VAL A 226 0.96 -4.35 18.12
N ASP A 227 2.09 -3.63 18.04
CA ASP A 227 2.12 -2.17 18.08
C ASP A 227 1.36 -1.57 16.90
N PHE A 228 1.56 -2.10 15.70
CA PHE A 228 0.79 -1.73 14.52
C PHE A 228 -0.72 -2.02 14.68
N GLY A 229 -1.06 -3.18 15.24
CA GLY A 229 -2.46 -3.54 15.52
C GLY A 229 -3.14 -2.58 16.49
N ARG A 230 -2.42 -2.07 17.50
CA ARG A 230 -2.91 -1.06 18.44
C ARG A 230 -3.18 0.29 17.80
N ASP A 231 -2.38 0.67 16.80
CA ASP A 231 -2.64 1.88 15.99
C ASP A 231 -3.93 1.77 15.16
N ILE A 232 -4.30 0.53 14.80
CA ILE A 232 -5.48 0.21 13.99
C ILE A 232 -6.74 0.13 14.86
N ARG A 233 -6.71 -0.66 15.93
CA ARG A 233 -7.88 -1.00 16.75
C ARG A 233 -7.54 -1.00 18.23
N LYS A 234 -8.38 -0.33 19.03
CA LYS A 234 -8.29 -0.41 20.48
C LYS A 234 -8.59 -1.83 20.96
N GLY A 235 -7.89 -2.28 22.01
CA GLY A 235 -8.08 -3.60 22.61
C GLY A 235 -7.30 -4.74 21.94
N VAL A 236 -6.35 -4.43 21.06
CA VAL A 236 -5.35 -5.40 20.58
C VAL A 236 -4.37 -5.68 21.71
N GLU A 237 -4.36 -6.91 22.22
CA GLU A 237 -3.50 -7.34 23.33
C GLU A 237 -2.35 -8.21 22.85
N GLY A 238 -2.55 -9.01 21.79
CA GLY A 238 -1.53 -9.93 21.29
C GLY A 238 -1.63 -10.23 19.80
N LEU A 239 -0.74 -11.10 19.34
CA LEU A 239 -0.63 -11.49 17.92
C LEU A 239 -1.94 -12.04 17.35
N GLN A 240 -2.69 -12.84 18.13
CA GLN A 240 -3.96 -13.42 17.68
C GLN A 240 -5.02 -12.37 17.29
N ASP A 241 -5.02 -11.22 17.98
CA ASP A 241 -5.93 -10.12 17.67
C ASP A 241 -5.51 -9.42 16.36
N VAL A 242 -4.20 -9.35 16.10
CA VAL A 242 -3.63 -8.75 14.90
C VAL A 242 -3.93 -9.61 13.67
N LEU A 243 -3.82 -10.93 13.78
CA LEU A 243 -4.06 -11.88 12.68
C LEU A 243 -5.54 -11.98 12.26
N LYS A 244 -6.45 -11.42 13.09
CA LYS A 244 -7.90 -11.28 12.82
C LYS A 244 -8.29 -9.87 12.35
N LEU A 245 -7.34 -9.03 11.99
CA LEU A 245 -7.64 -7.70 11.45
C LEU A 245 -8.10 -7.81 10.01
N GLU A 246 -9.36 -7.54 9.76
CA GLU A 246 -9.89 -7.40 8.41
C GLU A 246 -9.18 -6.26 7.66
N ASN A 247 -8.95 -6.44 6.37
CA ASN A 247 -8.28 -5.47 5.50
C ASN A 247 -6.85 -5.08 5.93
N ALA A 248 -6.15 -5.95 6.66
CA ALA A 248 -4.76 -5.78 7.03
C ALA A 248 -3.85 -6.67 6.15
N THR A 249 -2.77 -6.09 5.64
CA THR A 249 -1.74 -6.78 4.85
C THR A 249 -0.38 -6.60 5.51
N PHE A 250 0.25 -7.71 5.87
CA PHE A 250 1.60 -7.76 6.44
C PHE A 250 2.59 -8.24 5.40
N VAL A 251 3.63 -7.45 5.13
CA VAL A 251 4.71 -7.83 4.21
C VAL A 251 5.96 -8.13 4.99
N PHE A 252 6.49 -9.34 4.83
CA PHE A 252 7.78 -9.75 5.36
C PHE A 252 8.77 -9.90 4.20
N ASP A 253 9.80 -9.07 4.20
CA ASP A 253 10.71 -8.97 3.06
C ASP A 253 12.06 -9.65 3.33
N ASP A 254 12.56 -10.36 2.31
CA ASP A 254 13.84 -11.09 2.27
C ASP A 254 13.94 -12.27 3.27
N TYR A 255 12.91 -13.15 3.27
CA TYR A 255 12.96 -14.42 4.00
C TYR A 255 13.98 -15.36 3.36
N PHE A 256 15.16 -15.45 3.93
CA PHE A 256 16.26 -16.30 3.42
C PHE A 256 17.14 -16.87 4.54
N SER A 257 17.94 -16.04 5.19
CA SER A 257 18.83 -16.41 6.31
C SER A 257 18.15 -16.06 7.63
N VAL A 258 17.22 -16.88 8.06
CA VAL A 258 16.51 -16.72 9.33
C VAL A 258 16.91 -17.83 10.29
N ASN A 259 16.83 -17.54 11.59
CA ASN A 259 17.10 -18.54 12.64
C ASN A 259 15.87 -19.42 12.92
N ASP A 260 16.05 -20.51 13.66
CA ASP A 260 15.00 -21.49 13.96
C ASP A 260 13.80 -20.86 14.69
N GLU A 261 14.02 -19.88 15.60
CA GLU A 261 12.96 -19.16 16.30
C GLU A 261 12.03 -18.43 15.32
N VAL A 262 12.58 -17.82 14.29
CA VAL A 262 11.81 -17.14 13.24
C VAL A 262 11.08 -18.14 12.35
N VAL A 263 11.68 -19.30 12.05
CA VAL A 263 11.00 -20.38 11.31
C VAL A 263 9.81 -20.90 12.10
N GLU A 264 9.96 -21.14 13.40
CA GLU A 264 8.85 -21.56 14.28
C GLU A 264 7.75 -20.51 14.36
N PHE A 265 8.12 -19.23 14.46
CA PHE A 265 7.17 -18.12 14.44
C PHE A 265 6.32 -18.11 13.17
N PHE A 266 6.93 -18.20 11.97
CA PHE A 266 6.20 -18.21 10.72
C PHE A 266 5.37 -19.49 10.53
N THR A 267 5.83 -20.62 11.04
CA THR A 267 5.04 -21.86 11.06
C THR A 267 3.76 -21.70 11.87
N ALA A 268 3.86 -21.14 13.06
CA ALA A 268 2.71 -20.85 13.90
C ALA A 268 1.79 -19.77 13.28
N LEU A 269 2.37 -18.76 12.60
CA LEU A 269 1.62 -17.70 11.92
C LEU A 269 0.76 -18.29 10.79
N VAL A 270 1.29 -19.17 9.95
CA VAL A 270 0.54 -19.80 8.84
C VAL A 270 -0.65 -20.61 9.36
N ASP A 271 -0.50 -21.26 10.51
CA ASP A 271 -1.58 -22.06 11.12
C ASP A 271 -2.63 -21.17 11.86
N SER A 272 -2.31 -19.89 12.14
CA SER A 272 -3.10 -19.01 12.99
C SER A 272 -3.72 -17.82 12.28
N VAL A 273 -3.24 -17.47 11.07
CA VAL A 273 -3.75 -16.31 10.32
C VAL A 273 -5.18 -16.55 9.87
N ASP A 274 -6.05 -15.58 10.18
CA ASP A 274 -7.50 -15.70 9.95
C ASP A 274 -7.97 -14.71 8.86
N ASP A 275 -8.17 -13.42 9.19
CA ASP A 275 -8.70 -12.42 8.25
C ASP A 275 -7.59 -11.61 7.56
N ALA A 276 -6.44 -11.44 8.22
CA ALA A 276 -5.32 -10.71 7.65
C ALA A 276 -4.68 -11.43 6.45
N LYS A 277 -4.05 -10.65 5.56
CA LYS A 277 -3.24 -11.17 4.46
C LYS A 277 -1.75 -11.04 4.78
N VAL A 278 -0.99 -12.05 4.39
CA VAL A 278 0.46 -12.10 4.60
C VAL A 278 1.16 -12.29 3.27
N ILE A 279 2.10 -11.41 2.95
CA ILE A 279 2.97 -11.51 1.77
C ILE A 279 4.40 -11.70 2.26
N ILE A 280 5.06 -12.74 1.80
CA ILE A 280 6.44 -13.04 2.16
C ILE A 280 7.28 -13.09 0.89
N THR A 281 8.30 -12.24 0.77
CA THR A 281 9.28 -12.40 -0.30
C THR A 281 10.36 -13.36 0.17
N ALA A 282 10.65 -14.38 -0.63
CA ALA A 282 11.59 -15.43 -0.26
C ALA A 282 12.49 -15.80 -1.43
N ARG A 283 13.67 -16.35 -1.12
CA ARG A 283 14.61 -16.82 -2.12
C ARG A 283 14.37 -18.30 -2.44
N GLN A 284 14.47 -18.67 -3.70
CA GLN A 284 14.37 -20.08 -4.11
C GLN A 284 15.49 -20.93 -3.51
N GLU A 285 16.61 -20.33 -3.19
CA GLU A 285 17.78 -20.95 -2.57
C GLU A 285 17.63 -21.16 -1.06
N THR A 286 16.48 -20.79 -0.47
CA THR A 286 16.21 -21.02 0.97
C THR A 286 16.31 -22.50 1.28
N PRO A 287 17.13 -22.91 2.28
CA PRO A 287 17.30 -24.31 2.64
C PRO A 287 15.98 -24.97 3.04
N ALA A 288 15.80 -26.24 2.72
CA ALA A 288 14.55 -26.96 2.96
C ALA A 288 14.11 -26.95 4.43
N TYR A 289 15.07 -26.96 5.39
CA TYR A 289 14.79 -26.94 6.82
C TYR A 289 14.34 -25.54 7.33
N ASN A 290 14.54 -24.49 6.53
CA ASN A 290 14.09 -23.14 6.87
C ASN A 290 12.70 -22.81 6.33
N TRP A 291 12.04 -23.76 5.61
CA TRP A 291 10.68 -23.50 5.15
C TRP A 291 9.66 -23.65 6.28
N PHE A 292 8.84 -22.61 6.46
CA PHE A 292 7.82 -22.48 7.50
C PHE A 292 6.45 -23.08 7.10
N TYR A 293 6.29 -23.57 5.87
CA TYR A 293 5.07 -24.20 5.38
C TYR A 293 5.37 -25.53 4.69
N GLN A 294 4.36 -26.37 4.62
CA GLN A 294 4.45 -27.70 4.05
C GLN A 294 3.44 -27.84 2.88
N LYS A 295 3.58 -28.93 2.12
CA LYS A 295 2.67 -29.25 1.02
C LYS A 295 1.19 -29.23 1.41
N LYS A 296 0.84 -29.63 2.64
CA LYS A 296 -0.54 -29.55 3.15
C LYS A 296 -1.13 -28.14 3.08
N HIS A 297 -0.31 -27.08 3.29
CA HIS A 297 -0.77 -25.68 3.30
C HIS A 297 -0.98 -25.16 1.86
N THR A 298 -0.19 -25.63 0.90
CA THR A 298 -0.42 -25.30 -0.52
C THR A 298 -1.58 -26.10 -1.09
N ASP A 299 -1.72 -27.39 -0.73
CA ASP A 299 -2.82 -28.25 -1.18
C ASP A 299 -4.18 -27.77 -0.62
N SER A 300 -4.22 -27.21 0.60
CA SER A 300 -5.43 -26.60 1.19
C SER A 300 -5.75 -25.22 0.64
N GLY A 301 -4.83 -24.60 -0.08
CA GLY A 301 -4.99 -23.23 -0.62
C GLY A 301 -4.74 -22.11 0.38
N ILE A 302 -4.35 -22.41 1.63
CA ILE A 302 -3.99 -21.40 2.63
C ILE A 302 -2.76 -20.61 2.20
N VAL A 303 -1.75 -21.33 1.67
CA VAL A 303 -0.51 -20.75 1.12
C VAL A 303 -0.54 -20.81 -0.39
N ARG A 304 -0.30 -19.68 -1.06
CA ARG A 304 -0.05 -19.61 -2.51
C ARG A 304 1.42 -19.26 -2.76
N GLU A 305 1.99 -19.85 -3.80
CA GLU A 305 3.33 -19.53 -4.29
C GLU A 305 3.23 -18.75 -5.60
N LEU A 306 3.92 -17.64 -5.68
CA LEU A 306 4.15 -16.88 -6.91
C LEU A 306 5.63 -16.91 -7.26
N ARG A 307 6.00 -17.70 -8.28
CA ARG A 307 7.40 -17.82 -8.73
C ARG A 307 7.70 -16.81 -9.82
N ILE A 308 8.61 -15.86 -9.53
CA ILE A 308 9.03 -14.88 -10.52
C ILE A 308 10.32 -15.29 -11.24
N LYS A 309 10.38 -14.97 -12.52
CA LYS A 309 11.53 -15.24 -13.39
C LYS A 309 12.22 -13.92 -13.75
N GLY A 310 13.20 -13.95 -14.63
CA GLY A 310 13.77 -12.74 -15.25
C GLY A 310 12.72 -11.93 -16.03
N LEU A 311 13.02 -10.70 -16.36
CA LEU A 311 12.13 -9.82 -17.13
C LEU A 311 11.95 -10.35 -18.56
N ASP A 312 10.82 -10.00 -19.17
CA ASP A 312 10.64 -10.16 -20.61
C ASP A 312 11.63 -9.27 -21.40
N GLN A 313 11.76 -9.54 -22.71
CA GLN A 313 12.74 -8.84 -23.56
C GLN A 313 12.49 -7.32 -23.64
N VAL A 314 11.25 -6.89 -23.64
CA VAL A 314 10.89 -5.46 -23.75
C VAL A 314 11.27 -4.74 -22.46
N SER A 315 10.91 -5.32 -21.33
CA SER A 315 11.20 -4.78 -19.99
C SER A 315 12.71 -4.81 -19.69
N ALA A 316 13.41 -5.86 -20.10
CA ALA A 316 14.87 -5.96 -19.99
C ALA A 316 15.57 -4.86 -20.80
N LYS A 317 15.12 -4.60 -22.03
CA LYS A 317 15.63 -3.52 -22.87
C LYS A 317 15.43 -2.14 -22.23
N LYS A 318 14.24 -1.87 -21.70
CA LYS A 318 13.92 -0.62 -20.98
C LYS A 318 14.83 -0.44 -19.75
N LEU A 319 15.04 -1.52 -18.98
CA LEU A 319 15.87 -1.47 -17.78
C LEU A 319 17.34 -1.23 -18.12
N LEU A 320 17.86 -1.79 -19.22
CA LEU A 320 19.22 -1.51 -19.75
C LEU A 320 19.39 -0.04 -20.16
N GLY A 321 18.30 0.64 -20.52
CA GLY A 321 18.33 2.07 -20.88
C GLY A 321 18.98 2.37 -22.23
N ASN A 322 19.18 1.36 -23.09
CA ASN A 322 19.69 1.52 -24.44
C ASN A 322 18.63 1.07 -25.46
N GLU A 323 17.85 2.02 -25.96
CA GLU A 323 16.80 1.74 -26.94
C GLU A 323 17.33 1.40 -28.34
N LEU A 324 18.59 1.73 -28.63
CA LEU A 324 19.24 1.47 -29.91
C LEU A 324 20.13 0.22 -29.90
N ILE A 325 20.08 -0.57 -28.81
CA ILE A 325 20.89 -1.78 -28.69
C ILE A 325 20.61 -2.76 -29.86
N GLU A 326 21.69 -3.31 -30.43
CA GLU A 326 21.59 -4.33 -31.48
C GLU A 326 20.81 -5.55 -31.01
N LYS A 327 19.92 -6.09 -31.85
CA LYS A 327 19.05 -7.22 -31.47
C LYS A 327 19.81 -8.46 -30.99
N ASP A 328 20.91 -8.79 -31.67
CA ASP A 328 21.74 -9.94 -31.30
C ASP A 328 22.51 -9.69 -29.99
N ALA A 329 22.97 -8.46 -29.75
CA ALA A 329 23.60 -8.08 -28.49
C ALA A 329 22.61 -8.20 -27.32
N LEU A 330 21.41 -7.65 -27.47
CA LEU A 330 20.34 -7.79 -26.47
C LEU A 330 20.01 -9.25 -26.18
N ARG A 331 19.85 -10.07 -27.24
CA ARG A 331 19.56 -11.49 -27.10
C ARG A 331 20.64 -12.23 -26.29
N ARG A 332 21.93 -11.93 -26.55
CA ARG A 332 23.05 -12.53 -25.81
C ARG A 332 23.06 -12.08 -24.34
N ILE A 333 22.82 -10.79 -24.08
CA ILE A 333 22.70 -10.29 -22.70
C ILE A 333 21.58 -11.03 -21.97
N ILE A 334 20.39 -11.13 -22.55
CA ILE A 334 19.25 -11.85 -21.98
C ILE A 334 19.59 -13.31 -21.67
N MET A 335 20.24 -14.00 -22.60
CA MET A 335 20.65 -15.41 -22.41
C MET A 335 21.65 -15.57 -21.27
N MET A 336 22.67 -14.72 -21.20
CA MET A 336 23.72 -14.81 -20.17
C MET A 336 23.23 -14.41 -18.79
N THR A 337 22.39 -13.36 -18.71
CA THR A 337 21.91 -12.80 -17.45
C THR A 337 20.58 -13.36 -16.98
N HIS A 338 19.93 -14.20 -17.79
CA HIS A 338 18.55 -14.66 -17.59
C HIS A 338 17.56 -13.50 -17.36
N SER A 339 17.84 -12.32 -17.93
CA SER A 339 17.09 -11.06 -17.72
C SER A 339 16.90 -10.68 -16.24
N GLN A 340 17.85 -11.02 -15.40
CA GLN A 340 17.76 -10.73 -13.97
C GLN A 340 17.87 -9.22 -13.71
N PRO A 341 16.87 -8.56 -13.09
CA PRO A 341 16.83 -7.10 -12.96
C PRO A 341 18.08 -6.50 -12.31
N MET A 342 18.59 -7.11 -11.25
CA MET A 342 19.80 -6.64 -10.56
C MET A 342 21.00 -6.62 -11.50
N VAL A 343 21.19 -7.68 -12.29
CA VAL A 343 22.32 -7.77 -13.24
C VAL A 343 22.17 -6.77 -14.36
N LEU A 344 20.97 -6.62 -14.92
CA LEU A 344 20.68 -5.64 -15.98
C LEU A 344 20.92 -4.20 -15.51
N ARG A 345 20.55 -3.89 -14.25
CA ARG A 345 20.84 -2.56 -13.67
C ARG A 345 22.33 -2.31 -13.50
N MET A 346 23.07 -3.26 -12.94
CA MET A 346 24.53 -3.15 -12.83
C MET A 346 25.22 -2.99 -14.19
N LEU A 347 24.70 -3.70 -15.23
CA LEU A 347 25.18 -3.50 -16.60
C LEU A 347 24.88 -2.09 -17.11
N LYS A 348 23.68 -1.57 -16.89
CA LYS A 348 23.31 -0.19 -17.25
C LYS A 348 24.26 0.82 -16.61
N GLU A 349 24.57 0.67 -15.35
CA GLU A 349 25.44 1.55 -14.57
C GLU A 349 26.93 1.37 -14.89
N GLY A 350 27.30 0.31 -15.61
CA GLY A 350 28.70 -0.05 -15.88
C GLY A 350 29.44 -0.54 -14.63
N ASP A 351 28.72 -1.04 -13.63
CA ASP A 351 29.27 -1.48 -12.35
C ASP A 351 29.97 -2.85 -12.46
N PHE A 352 31.21 -2.82 -12.93
CA PHE A 352 32.05 -4.02 -13.05
C PHE A 352 32.27 -4.72 -11.70
N ASN A 353 32.51 -3.96 -10.63
CA ASN A 353 32.80 -4.52 -9.32
C ASN A 353 31.54 -5.16 -8.69
N GLY A 354 30.40 -4.52 -8.82
CA GLY A 354 29.11 -5.07 -8.38
C GLY A 354 28.78 -6.37 -9.12
N LEU A 355 28.96 -6.41 -10.44
CA LEU A 355 28.79 -7.62 -11.24
C LEU A 355 29.74 -8.73 -10.77
N LYS A 356 31.02 -8.44 -10.57
CA LYS A 356 32.00 -9.43 -10.09
C LYS A 356 31.66 -9.99 -8.70
N LYS A 357 31.11 -9.17 -7.82
CA LYS A 357 30.76 -9.56 -6.45
C LYS A 357 29.44 -10.35 -6.37
N ASN A 358 28.48 -10.01 -7.22
CA ASN A 358 27.09 -10.49 -7.07
C ASN A 358 26.67 -11.50 -8.15
N THR A 359 27.55 -11.84 -9.08
CA THR A 359 27.28 -12.83 -10.14
C THR A 359 28.41 -13.85 -10.23
N PRO A 360 28.16 -15.03 -10.80
CA PRO A 360 29.21 -16.01 -11.06
C PRO A 360 30.07 -15.69 -12.29
N PHE A 361 29.87 -14.53 -12.95
CA PHE A 361 30.57 -14.18 -14.16
C PHE A 361 32.05 -13.91 -13.93
N THR A 362 32.88 -14.43 -14.85
CA THR A 362 34.30 -14.08 -14.94
C THR A 362 34.49 -12.63 -15.34
N ALA A 363 35.67 -12.10 -15.08
CA ALA A 363 36.02 -10.73 -15.50
C ALA A 363 35.92 -10.52 -17.04
N GLU A 364 36.18 -11.56 -17.83
CA GLU A 364 36.06 -11.53 -19.29
C GLU A 364 34.59 -11.50 -19.73
N GLU A 365 33.76 -12.31 -19.13
CA GLU A 365 32.30 -12.32 -19.39
C GLU A 365 31.64 -10.98 -19.01
N ILE A 366 32.06 -10.37 -17.91
CA ILE A 366 31.56 -9.03 -17.51
C ILE A 366 31.98 -7.99 -18.54
N ARG A 367 33.25 -7.98 -18.99
CA ARG A 367 33.72 -7.05 -20.03
C ARG A 367 32.95 -7.26 -21.34
N TYR A 368 32.69 -8.51 -21.69
CA TYR A 368 31.92 -8.84 -22.89
C TYR A 368 30.46 -8.35 -22.77
N LEU A 369 29.80 -8.54 -21.63
CA LEU A 369 28.45 -8.05 -21.39
C LEU A 369 28.39 -6.51 -21.46
N LEU A 370 29.35 -5.81 -20.86
CA LEU A 370 29.47 -4.34 -20.96
C LEU A 370 29.68 -3.88 -22.40
N PHE A 371 30.53 -4.56 -23.15
CA PHE A 371 30.73 -4.28 -24.58
C PHE A 371 29.41 -4.48 -25.38
N LEU A 372 28.69 -5.57 -25.14
CA LEU A 372 27.41 -5.84 -25.80
C LEU A 372 26.35 -4.76 -25.49
N LYS A 373 26.30 -4.27 -24.26
CA LYS A 373 25.36 -3.22 -23.85
C LYS A 373 25.52 -1.94 -24.69
N ASP A 374 26.75 -1.56 -25.04
CA ASP A 374 27.03 -0.34 -25.75
C ASP A 374 26.98 -0.52 -27.29
N LYS A 375 26.72 -1.74 -27.78
CA LYS A 375 26.58 -2.04 -29.19
C LYS A 375 25.22 -1.55 -29.70
N THR A 376 25.25 -0.54 -30.56
CA THR A 376 24.06 0.05 -31.18
C THR A 376 23.93 -0.40 -32.64
N GLN A 377 22.68 -0.39 -33.16
CA GLN A 377 22.38 -0.66 -34.58
C GLN A 377 22.86 0.45 -35.46
#